data_fa33caf8f7bebb6b5c33e5a2d9268232
#
_entry.id   fa33caf8f7bebb6b5c33e5a2d9268232
#
_cell.length_a   1.000
_cell.length_b   1.000
_cell.length_c   1.000
_cell.angle_alpha   90.00
_cell.angle_beta   90.00
_cell.angle_gamma   90.00
#
_symmetry.space_group_name_H-M   'P 1'
#
loop_
_entity.id
_entity.type
_entity.pdbx_description
1 polymer ?
#
loop_
_entity_poly.entity_id
_entity_poly.type
_entity_poly.pdbx_seq_one_letter_code
_entity_poly.pdbx_strand_id
1 'polypeptide(L)'
;MQLDLSRFSPAERSTLQLRVLYEGAGYRKFRCSHFEEYSLYQQNERFLSDSQVITFTDLDGKLRAIKPDVTLSIAKNAQPTAGECKKYYYTEQICRPSRESHTFSEISQMGLECIGAVGAAEQAEVVRLALESLASLEVPTVLEVSHMGFVTALLDTLHVDAAARPRLLELLRDKNAHELHAAALQSGLDAAAANALTAILSLHGPFGTTLAAARSQCQCEAQRDALLELQSLQNELGDAGRGMQLDLSLAGDMEYYNGLVFSGYVAGVPRAVLKGGRYDLLAQRFTPGACALGFALYLDELERLSAPLPPVQQQGTE
;
A
#
# COMPACT_ATOMS: atom_id res chain seq x y z
N MET A 1 31.73 -17.41 -13.55
CA MET A 1 31.59 -17.52 -12.08
C MET A 1 30.09 -17.50 -11.80
N GLN A 2 29.54 -18.63 -11.39
CA GLN A 2 28.12 -18.71 -11.04
C GLN A 2 27.97 -18.19 -9.59
N LEU A 3 27.12 -17.23 -9.37
CA LEU A 3 26.90 -16.63 -8.05
C LEU A 3 26.16 -17.65 -7.17
N ASP A 4 26.76 -18.03 -6.04
CA ASP A 4 26.10 -18.91 -5.07
C ASP A 4 25.19 -18.09 -4.15
N LEU A 5 23.91 -18.02 -4.49
CA LEU A 5 22.91 -17.23 -3.76
C LEU A 5 22.61 -17.78 -2.36
N SER A 6 23.03 -19.01 -2.02
CA SER A 6 22.80 -19.59 -0.69
C SER A 6 23.56 -18.87 0.44
N ARG A 7 24.59 -18.10 0.09
CA ARG A 7 25.41 -17.34 1.03
C ARG A 7 24.87 -15.95 1.37
N PHE A 8 23.82 -15.52 0.70
CA PHE A 8 23.21 -14.21 0.90
C PHE A 8 22.05 -14.31 1.89
N SER A 9 21.83 -13.25 2.66
CA SER A 9 20.63 -13.14 3.48
C SER A 9 19.35 -13.14 2.62
N PRO A 10 18.17 -13.43 3.18
CA PRO A 10 16.91 -13.36 2.43
C PRO A 10 16.69 -12.02 1.77
N ALA A 11 16.95 -10.91 2.45
CA ALA A 11 16.81 -9.56 1.90
C ALA A 11 17.77 -9.31 0.73
N GLU A 12 19.03 -9.74 0.84
CA GLU A 12 20.01 -9.60 -0.25
C GLU A 12 19.61 -10.42 -1.48
N ARG A 13 19.19 -11.67 -1.29
CA ARG A 13 18.70 -12.54 -2.39
C ARG A 13 17.49 -11.92 -3.07
N SER A 14 16.50 -11.49 -2.29
CA SER A 14 15.31 -10.84 -2.79
C SER A 14 15.67 -9.59 -3.58
N THR A 15 16.59 -8.75 -3.08
CA THR A 15 17.02 -7.54 -3.78
C THR A 15 17.59 -7.86 -5.17
N LEU A 16 18.41 -8.92 -5.29
CA LEU A 16 18.99 -9.32 -6.58
C LEU A 16 17.94 -9.88 -7.54
N GLN A 17 17.05 -10.74 -7.06
CA GLN A 17 15.99 -11.35 -7.85
C GLN A 17 14.98 -10.31 -8.35
N LEU A 18 14.52 -9.44 -7.46
CA LEU A 18 13.56 -8.38 -7.75
C LEU A 18 14.13 -7.34 -8.72
N ARG A 19 15.43 -7.04 -8.61
CA ARG A 19 16.10 -6.17 -9.58
C ARG A 19 15.99 -6.72 -11.00
N VAL A 20 16.29 -8.02 -11.19
CA VAL A 20 16.18 -8.67 -12.50
C VAL A 20 14.72 -8.65 -12.99
N LEU A 21 13.76 -8.92 -12.11
CA LEU A 21 12.33 -8.88 -12.40
C LEU A 21 11.89 -7.49 -12.88
N TYR A 22 12.21 -6.44 -12.12
CA TYR A 22 11.75 -5.08 -12.45
C TYR A 22 12.45 -4.49 -13.67
N GLU A 23 13.77 -4.72 -13.83
CA GLU A 23 14.49 -4.31 -15.05
C GLU A 23 13.96 -5.06 -16.29
N GLY A 24 13.61 -6.36 -16.14
CA GLY A 24 12.98 -7.15 -17.20
C GLY A 24 11.60 -6.64 -17.61
N ALA A 25 10.84 -6.04 -16.69
CA ALA A 25 9.56 -5.37 -16.95
C ALA A 25 9.71 -3.92 -17.45
N GLY A 26 10.94 -3.45 -17.69
CA GLY A 26 11.23 -2.13 -18.24
C GLY A 26 11.33 -1.00 -17.23
N TYR A 27 11.36 -1.32 -15.91
CA TYR A 27 11.57 -0.33 -14.86
C TYR A 27 13.04 0.08 -14.79
N ARG A 28 13.30 1.35 -14.58
CA ARG A 28 14.65 1.91 -14.46
C ARG A 28 14.96 2.25 -13.01
N LYS A 29 16.21 1.99 -12.60
CA LYS A 29 16.63 2.31 -11.23
C LYS A 29 16.56 3.81 -10.98
N PHE A 30 15.77 4.23 -10.00
CA PHE A 30 15.80 5.57 -9.43
C PHE A 30 16.78 5.58 -8.25
N ARG A 31 17.56 6.64 -8.16
CA ARG A 31 18.44 6.91 -7.01
C ARG A 31 17.90 8.13 -6.28
N CYS A 32 17.49 7.94 -5.06
CA CYS A 32 17.00 9.00 -4.21
C CYS A 32 18.17 9.63 -3.41
N SER A 33 18.12 10.93 -3.20
CA SER A 33 19.01 11.56 -2.22
C SER A 33 18.66 11.07 -0.81
N HIS A 34 19.65 11.00 0.10
CA HIS A 34 19.40 10.68 1.50
C HIS A 34 18.62 11.78 2.23
N PHE A 35 18.75 13.01 1.75
CA PHE A 35 18.06 14.17 2.31
C PHE A 35 17.58 15.10 1.20
N GLU A 36 16.48 15.76 1.47
CA GLU A 36 15.81 16.73 0.60
C GLU A 36 15.62 18.05 1.35
N GLU A 37 15.22 19.11 0.67
CA GLU A 37 14.80 20.34 1.35
C GLU A 37 13.55 20.05 2.21
N TYR A 38 13.55 20.48 3.47
CA TYR A 38 12.45 20.25 4.40
C TYR A 38 11.11 20.78 3.88
N SER A 39 11.15 21.87 3.10
CA SER A 39 9.96 22.45 2.45
C SER A 39 9.19 21.47 1.56
N LEU A 40 9.86 20.48 0.96
CA LEU A 40 9.20 19.44 0.17
C LEU A 40 8.23 18.63 1.05
N TYR A 41 8.66 18.24 2.22
CA TYR A 41 7.85 17.46 3.16
C TYR A 41 6.76 18.31 3.82
N GLN A 42 7.09 19.52 4.23
CA GLN A 42 6.16 20.47 4.82
C GLN A 42 4.98 20.80 3.89
N GLN A 43 5.23 21.01 2.60
CA GLN A 43 4.17 21.31 1.61
C GLN A 43 3.33 20.07 1.24
N ASN A 44 3.79 18.89 1.58
CA ASN A 44 3.16 17.61 1.24
C ASN A 44 2.89 16.73 2.48
N GLU A 45 2.79 17.34 3.67
CA GLU A 45 2.65 16.68 4.96
C GLU A 45 1.49 15.66 4.98
N ARG A 46 0.36 16.00 4.37
CA ARG A 46 -0.82 15.13 4.27
C ARG A 46 -0.58 13.80 3.54
N PHE A 47 0.48 13.71 2.73
CA PHE A 47 0.87 12.47 2.03
C PHE A 47 1.95 11.67 2.77
N LEU A 48 2.37 12.12 3.94
CA LEU A 48 3.29 11.39 4.78
C LEU A 48 2.49 10.59 5.82
N SER A 49 2.86 9.34 6.00
CA SER A 49 2.24 8.49 7.03
C SER A 49 2.49 8.99 8.46
N ASP A 50 3.47 9.87 8.61
CA ASP A 50 3.78 10.56 9.85
C ASP A 50 4.41 11.92 9.50
N SER A 51 3.96 12.98 10.17
CA SER A 51 4.47 14.35 9.97
C SER A 51 5.85 14.58 10.60
N GLN A 52 6.32 13.66 11.44
CA GLN A 52 7.61 13.78 12.10
C GLN A 52 8.73 13.36 11.16
N VAL A 53 9.66 14.28 10.89
CA VAL A 53 10.86 14.05 10.08
C VAL A 53 12.10 14.52 10.82
N ILE A 54 13.23 13.85 10.59
CA ILE A 54 14.53 14.29 11.12
C ILE A 54 15.02 15.45 10.28
N THR A 55 15.26 16.61 10.87
CA THR A 55 15.75 17.80 10.19
C THR A 55 17.12 18.21 10.70
N PHE A 56 17.90 18.86 9.83
CA PHE A 56 19.19 19.45 10.15
C PHE A 56 19.46 20.66 9.25
N THR A 57 20.36 21.54 9.70
CA THR A 57 20.82 22.67 8.87
C THR A 57 22.06 22.23 8.09
N ASP A 58 21.99 22.34 6.76
CA ASP A 58 23.08 22.01 5.85
C ASP A 58 24.15 23.16 5.85
N LEU A 59 25.31 22.91 5.25
CA LEU A 59 26.41 23.85 5.19
C LEU A 59 26.09 25.15 4.43
N ASP A 60 25.09 25.12 3.55
CA ASP A 60 24.52 26.27 2.84
C ASP A 60 23.52 27.09 3.67
N GLY A 61 23.28 26.69 4.93
CA GLY A 61 22.29 27.30 5.83
C GLY A 61 20.84 26.88 5.58
N LYS A 62 20.57 26.00 4.62
CA LYS A 62 19.21 25.51 4.34
C LYS A 62 18.80 24.41 5.30
N LEU A 63 17.53 24.39 5.65
CA LEU A 63 16.92 23.30 6.43
C LEU A 63 16.67 22.11 5.51
N ARG A 64 17.30 20.99 5.81
CA ARG A 64 17.14 19.70 5.15
C ARG A 64 16.44 18.72 6.05
N ALA A 65 15.88 17.68 5.45
CA ALA A 65 15.30 16.55 6.17
C ALA A 65 15.82 15.23 5.63
N ILE A 66 16.05 14.27 6.50
CA ILE A 66 16.31 12.88 6.11
C ILE A 66 14.99 12.32 5.54
N LYS A 67 15.07 11.66 4.39
CA LYS A 67 13.87 11.18 3.66
C LYS A 67 13.04 10.22 4.49
N PRO A 68 11.76 10.55 4.76
CA PRO A 68 10.80 9.64 5.39
C PRO A 68 10.08 8.77 4.35
N ASP A 69 10.22 9.12 3.06
CA ASP A 69 9.49 8.52 1.94
C ASP A 69 10.29 8.63 0.64
N VAL A 70 10.19 7.62 -0.23
CA VAL A 70 10.84 7.59 -1.54
C VAL A 70 9.90 8.05 -2.64
N THR A 71 8.62 7.70 -2.54
CA THR A 71 7.59 7.96 -3.56
C THR A 71 7.44 9.45 -3.84
N LEU A 72 7.50 10.29 -2.79
CA LEU A 72 7.44 11.75 -2.93
C LEU A 72 8.61 12.29 -3.77
N SER A 73 9.82 11.79 -3.53
CA SER A 73 11.01 12.17 -4.33
C SER A 73 10.88 11.70 -5.78
N ILE A 74 10.33 10.51 -6.02
CA ILE A 74 10.11 9.99 -7.38
C ILE A 74 9.03 10.82 -8.08
N ALA A 75 7.89 11.10 -7.45
CA ALA A 75 6.80 11.89 -8.01
C ALA A 75 7.26 13.30 -8.41
N LYS A 76 8.08 13.96 -7.58
CA LYS A 76 8.69 15.26 -7.87
C LYS A 76 9.57 15.24 -9.13
N ASN A 77 10.32 14.16 -9.35
CA ASN A 77 11.33 14.07 -10.41
C ASN A 77 10.84 13.36 -11.68
N ALA A 78 9.73 12.62 -11.62
CA ALA A 78 9.25 11.80 -12.73
C ALA A 78 8.87 12.64 -13.96
N GLN A 79 8.12 13.72 -13.79
CA GLN A 79 7.67 14.67 -14.82
C GLN A 79 7.30 14.00 -16.15
N PRO A 80 6.30 13.09 -16.17
CA PRO A 80 5.88 12.43 -17.39
C PRO A 80 5.27 13.43 -18.38
N THR A 81 5.51 13.23 -19.67
CA THR A 81 4.82 13.96 -20.74
C THR A 81 3.43 13.34 -20.99
N ALA A 82 2.57 14.06 -21.72
CA ALA A 82 1.22 13.57 -22.05
C ALA A 82 1.28 12.19 -22.73
N GLY A 83 0.53 11.23 -22.21
CA GLY A 83 0.50 9.84 -22.71
C GLY A 83 1.70 8.97 -22.33
N GLU A 84 2.69 9.51 -21.63
CA GLU A 84 3.85 8.77 -21.17
C GLU A 84 3.60 8.16 -19.79
N CYS A 85 4.10 6.94 -19.55
CA CYS A 85 4.21 6.31 -18.24
C CYS A 85 5.68 6.13 -17.89
N LYS A 86 6.13 6.79 -16.84
CA LYS A 86 7.47 6.63 -16.26
C LYS A 86 7.46 5.47 -15.29
N LYS A 87 8.39 4.53 -15.49
CA LYS A 87 8.54 3.31 -14.68
C LYS A 87 9.86 3.33 -13.95
N TYR A 88 9.82 3.40 -12.62
CA TYR A 88 11.00 3.43 -11.77
C TYR A 88 10.94 2.32 -10.71
N TYR A 89 12.10 1.74 -10.38
CA TYR A 89 12.28 0.94 -9.19
C TYR A 89 13.40 1.53 -8.32
N TYR A 90 13.37 1.24 -7.03
CA TYR A 90 14.36 1.73 -6.09
C TYR A 90 14.70 0.67 -5.04
N THR A 91 15.88 0.83 -4.41
CA THR A 91 16.29 0.12 -3.20
C THR A 91 16.90 1.16 -2.30
N GLU A 92 16.21 1.53 -1.25
CA GLU A 92 16.51 2.70 -0.43
C GLU A 92 16.21 2.45 1.05
N GLN A 93 16.89 3.20 1.92
CA GLN A 93 16.57 3.33 3.33
C GLN A 93 15.82 4.63 3.57
N ILE A 94 14.81 4.58 4.42
CA ILE A 94 14.04 5.73 4.90
C ILE A 94 14.06 5.76 6.42
N CYS A 95 13.83 6.95 7.00
CA CYS A 95 13.72 7.13 8.45
C CYS A 95 12.33 7.54 8.83
N ARG A 96 11.66 6.74 9.67
CA ARG A 96 10.33 7.04 10.20
C ARG A 96 10.29 6.87 11.71
N PRO A 97 9.45 7.63 12.42
CA PRO A 97 9.21 7.38 13.84
C PRO A 97 8.58 6.00 14.03
N SER A 98 9.11 5.25 14.98
CA SER A 98 8.53 3.97 15.40
C SER A 98 7.58 4.20 16.57
N ARG A 99 6.34 3.75 16.43
CA ARG A 99 5.33 3.82 17.50
C ARG A 99 5.68 2.90 18.68
N GLU A 100 6.45 1.85 18.43
CA GLU A 100 6.83 0.86 19.46
C GLU A 100 7.99 1.37 20.32
N SER A 101 9.04 1.91 19.69
CA SER A 101 10.24 2.35 20.41
C SER A 101 10.22 3.84 20.78
N HIS A 102 9.27 4.63 20.25
CA HIS A 102 9.23 6.09 20.34
C HIS A 102 10.53 6.78 19.88
N THR A 103 11.25 6.13 18.96
CA THR A 103 12.48 6.63 18.33
C THR A 103 12.35 6.55 16.81
N PHE A 104 13.23 7.23 16.10
CA PHE A 104 13.33 7.02 14.65
C PHE A 104 13.98 5.68 14.36
N SER A 105 13.43 4.98 13.37
CA SER A 105 13.95 3.71 12.84
C SER A 105 14.27 3.86 11.36
N GLU A 106 15.37 3.25 10.94
CA GLU A 106 15.68 3.06 9.54
C GLU A 106 14.87 1.87 9.02
N ILE A 107 14.29 2.03 7.85
CA ILE A 107 13.48 1.01 7.18
C ILE A 107 14.07 0.80 5.79
N SER A 108 14.57 -0.40 5.54
CA SER A 108 15.08 -0.81 4.23
C SER A 108 13.94 -1.30 3.36
N GLN A 109 13.81 -0.73 2.18
CA GLN A 109 12.72 -1.09 1.27
C GLN A 109 13.19 -1.14 -0.19
N MET A 110 12.58 -2.01 -0.96
CA MET A 110 12.66 -2.05 -2.40
C MET A 110 11.26 -1.91 -2.98
N GLY A 111 11.09 -1.07 -3.98
CA GLY A 111 9.79 -0.83 -4.55
C GLY A 111 9.85 -0.39 -5.99
N LEU A 112 8.68 -0.23 -6.59
CA LEU A 112 8.53 0.33 -7.92
C LEU A 112 7.39 1.34 -7.97
N GLU A 113 7.49 2.27 -8.92
CA GLU A 113 6.52 3.33 -9.16
C GLU A 113 6.27 3.48 -10.65
N CYS A 114 5.00 3.53 -11.03
CA CYS A 114 4.52 3.80 -12.37
C CYS A 114 3.74 5.11 -12.35
N ILE A 115 4.22 6.16 -13.03
CA ILE A 115 3.70 7.52 -12.92
C ILE A 115 3.45 8.11 -14.30
N GLY A 116 2.28 8.69 -14.53
CA GLY A 116 1.86 9.34 -15.77
C GLY A 116 0.56 8.79 -16.31
N ALA A 117 0.57 8.22 -17.51
CA ALA A 117 -0.60 7.59 -18.11
C ALA A 117 -0.78 6.17 -17.55
N VAL A 118 -1.36 6.05 -16.36
CA VAL A 118 -1.61 4.76 -15.69
C VAL A 118 -3.06 4.34 -15.93
N GLY A 119 -3.27 3.36 -16.80
CA GLY A 119 -4.55 2.73 -17.10
C GLY A 119 -4.69 1.32 -16.50
N ALA A 120 -5.66 0.55 -17.00
CA ALA A 120 -5.93 -0.80 -16.52
C ALA A 120 -4.74 -1.76 -16.76
N ALA A 121 -4.05 -1.62 -17.89
CA ALA A 121 -2.90 -2.45 -18.24
C ALA A 121 -1.72 -2.22 -17.28
N GLU A 122 -1.39 -0.95 -16.99
CA GLU A 122 -0.35 -0.59 -16.04
C GLU A 122 -0.71 -1.02 -14.60
N GLN A 123 -1.99 -0.91 -14.22
CA GLN A 123 -2.45 -1.42 -12.93
C GLN A 123 -2.25 -2.94 -12.81
N ALA A 124 -2.64 -3.68 -13.83
CA ALA A 124 -2.45 -5.13 -13.87
C ALA A 124 -0.97 -5.52 -13.86
N GLU A 125 -0.12 -4.78 -14.58
CA GLU A 125 1.32 -4.99 -14.57
C GLU A 125 1.92 -4.81 -13.17
N VAL A 126 1.60 -3.69 -12.49
CA VAL A 126 2.11 -3.41 -11.13
C VAL A 126 1.66 -4.47 -10.13
N VAL A 127 0.38 -4.88 -10.17
CA VAL A 127 -0.13 -5.93 -9.28
C VAL A 127 0.48 -7.29 -9.61
N ARG A 128 0.71 -7.61 -10.89
CA ARG A 128 1.43 -8.82 -11.29
C ARG A 128 2.84 -8.83 -10.75
N LEU A 129 3.58 -7.73 -10.86
CA LEU A 129 4.92 -7.60 -10.29
C LEU A 129 4.91 -7.71 -8.76
N ALA A 130 3.87 -7.24 -8.07
CA ALA A 130 3.70 -7.46 -6.63
C ALA A 130 3.52 -8.96 -6.32
N LEU A 131 2.68 -9.67 -7.07
CA LEU A 131 2.49 -11.13 -6.92
C LEU A 131 3.78 -11.90 -7.20
N GLU A 132 4.49 -11.58 -8.28
CA GLU A 132 5.76 -12.21 -8.65
C GLU A 132 6.85 -11.91 -7.61
N SER A 133 6.85 -10.70 -7.04
CA SER A 133 7.76 -10.33 -5.95
C SER A 133 7.52 -11.18 -4.69
N LEU A 134 6.25 -11.39 -4.33
CA LEU A 134 5.89 -12.27 -3.21
C LEU A 134 6.24 -13.74 -3.52
N ALA A 135 5.95 -14.21 -4.72
CA ALA A 135 6.25 -15.59 -5.15
C ALA A 135 7.75 -15.89 -5.12
N SER A 136 8.61 -14.89 -5.39
CA SER A 136 10.08 -15.05 -5.34
C SER A 136 10.63 -15.32 -3.94
N LEU A 137 9.83 -15.14 -2.88
CA LEU A 137 10.24 -15.39 -1.50
C LEU A 137 10.21 -16.89 -1.11
N GLU A 138 9.64 -17.75 -1.97
CA GLU A 138 9.61 -19.22 -1.80
C GLU A 138 8.93 -19.68 -0.50
N VAL A 139 8.03 -18.88 0.05
CA VAL A 139 7.18 -19.18 1.22
C VAL A 139 5.72 -18.94 0.88
N PRO A 140 4.76 -19.55 1.59
CA PRO A 140 3.34 -19.25 1.37
C PRO A 140 3.05 -17.76 1.52
N THR A 141 2.41 -17.18 0.51
CA THR A 141 2.10 -15.75 0.46
C THR A 141 0.65 -15.51 0.10
N VAL A 142 0.14 -14.35 0.47
CA VAL A 142 -1.17 -13.86 0.06
C VAL A 142 -1.06 -12.37 -0.29
N LEU A 143 -1.71 -11.96 -1.37
CA LEU A 143 -1.94 -10.57 -1.70
C LEU A 143 -3.40 -10.23 -1.41
N GLU A 144 -3.63 -9.36 -0.44
CA GLU A 144 -4.94 -8.77 -0.15
C GLU A 144 -5.08 -7.48 -0.94
N VAL A 145 -6.22 -7.33 -1.59
CA VAL A 145 -6.53 -6.20 -2.46
C VAL A 145 -7.79 -5.50 -1.96
N SER A 146 -7.85 -4.19 -2.07
CA SER A 146 -9.01 -3.36 -1.77
C SER A 146 -9.13 -2.20 -2.76
N HIS A 147 -10.18 -1.39 -2.59
CA HIS A 147 -10.38 -0.20 -3.38
C HIS A 147 -10.90 0.95 -2.52
N MET A 148 -10.08 1.98 -2.31
CA MET A 148 -10.43 3.12 -1.45
C MET A 148 -11.70 3.84 -1.89
N GLY A 149 -11.94 3.92 -3.21
CA GLY A 149 -13.18 4.50 -3.76
C GLY A 149 -14.45 3.80 -3.29
N PHE A 150 -14.41 2.50 -3.00
CA PHE A 150 -15.59 1.77 -2.49
C PHE A 150 -15.98 2.26 -1.08
N VAL A 151 -14.98 2.38 -0.20
CA VAL A 151 -15.19 2.83 1.19
C VAL A 151 -15.56 4.31 1.22
N THR A 152 -14.83 5.14 0.46
CA THR A 152 -15.08 6.58 0.36
C THR A 152 -16.49 6.87 -0.13
N ALA A 153 -16.92 6.20 -1.20
CA ALA A 153 -18.27 6.36 -1.77
C ALA A 153 -19.37 5.98 -0.76
N LEU A 154 -19.12 4.95 0.08
CA LEU A 154 -20.07 4.65 1.15
C LEU A 154 -20.13 5.76 2.20
N LEU A 155 -18.98 6.25 2.68
CA LEU A 155 -18.93 7.34 3.66
C LEU A 155 -19.61 8.63 3.13
N ASP A 156 -19.47 8.91 1.83
CA ASP A 156 -20.12 10.04 1.17
C ASP A 156 -21.64 9.82 1.07
N THR A 157 -22.08 8.63 0.67
CA THR A 157 -23.50 8.26 0.57
C THR A 157 -24.20 8.33 1.93
N LEU A 158 -23.51 7.93 2.99
CA LEU A 158 -24.01 7.99 4.37
C LEU A 158 -23.85 9.39 4.98
N HIS A 159 -23.35 10.37 4.23
CA HIS A 159 -23.12 11.76 4.68
C HIS A 159 -22.27 11.86 5.97
N VAL A 160 -21.27 10.98 6.09
CA VAL A 160 -20.37 10.98 7.24
C VAL A 160 -19.58 12.30 7.30
N ASP A 161 -19.64 12.96 8.46
CA ASP A 161 -18.88 14.18 8.69
C ASP A 161 -17.37 13.95 8.51
N ALA A 162 -16.68 14.91 7.89
CA ALA A 162 -15.24 14.83 7.63
C ALA A 162 -14.43 14.61 8.92
N ALA A 163 -14.84 15.20 10.05
CA ALA A 163 -14.16 15.02 11.33
C ALA A 163 -14.30 13.60 11.90
N ALA A 164 -15.37 12.87 11.56
CA ALA A 164 -15.60 11.51 12.05
C ALA A 164 -14.88 10.43 11.18
N ARG A 165 -14.61 10.73 9.90
CA ARG A 165 -14.03 9.75 8.94
C ARG A 165 -12.74 9.11 9.41
N PRO A 166 -11.73 9.83 9.93
CA PRO A 166 -10.47 9.20 10.34
C PRO A 166 -10.68 8.11 11.40
N ARG A 167 -11.54 8.39 12.39
CA ARG A 167 -11.83 7.41 13.45
C ARG A 167 -12.58 6.18 12.94
N LEU A 168 -13.56 6.37 12.05
CA LEU A 168 -14.33 5.26 11.47
C LEU A 168 -13.43 4.39 10.58
N LEU A 169 -12.53 4.98 9.80
CA LEU A 169 -11.57 4.25 8.97
C LEU A 169 -10.54 3.48 9.80
N GLU A 170 -10.07 4.05 10.90
CA GLU A 170 -9.19 3.35 11.84
C GLU A 170 -9.88 2.10 12.39
N LEU A 171 -11.12 2.23 12.87
CA LEU A 171 -11.91 1.11 13.41
C LEU A 171 -12.25 0.05 12.34
N LEU A 172 -12.45 0.48 11.09
CA LEU A 172 -12.64 -0.39 9.93
C LEU A 172 -11.38 -1.22 9.68
N ARG A 173 -10.22 -0.56 9.62
CA ARG A 173 -8.90 -1.20 9.44
C ARG A 173 -8.57 -2.17 10.56
N ASP A 174 -8.90 -1.80 11.80
CA ASP A 174 -8.65 -2.62 12.99
C ASP A 174 -9.71 -3.74 13.15
N LYS A 175 -10.68 -3.82 12.22
CA LYS A 175 -11.80 -4.79 12.19
C LYS A 175 -12.58 -4.83 13.49
N ASN A 176 -12.70 -3.70 14.18
CA ASN A 176 -13.42 -3.58 15.45
C ASN A 176 -14.89 -3.25 15.21
N ALA A 177 -15.70 -4.27 14.87
CA ALA A 177 -17.11 -4.13 14.51
C ALA A 177 -17.95 -3.44 15.59
N HIS A 178 -17.70 -3.74 16.87
CA HIS A 178 -18.48 -3.20 17.99
C HIS A 178 -18.25 -1.70 18.16
N GLU A 179 -16.99 -1.29 18.22
CA GLU A 179 -16.65 0.14 18.34
C GLU A 179 -16.97 0.92 17.06
N LEU A 180 -16.81 0.32 15.88
CA LEU A 180 -17.18 0.94 14.62
C LEU A 180 -18.66 1.30 14.59
N HIS A 181 -19.54 0.35 14.96
CA HIS A 181 -20.98 0.59 15.03
C HIS A 181 -21.30 1.69 16.05
N ALA A 182 -20.72 1.63 17.26
CA ALA A 182 -20.93 2.63 18.31
C ALA A 182 -20.45 4.03 17.88
N ALA A 183 -19.26 4.12 17.26
CA ALA A 183 -18.71 5.38 16.78
C ALA A 183 -19.55 5.97 15.63
N ALA A 184 -20.08 5.12 14.74
CA ALA A 184 -20.98 5.53 13.67
C ALA A 184 -22.26 6.18 14.23
N LEU A 185 -22.90 5.59 15.22
CA LEU A 185 -24.07 6.18 15.91
C LEU A 185 -23.70 7.49 16.62
N GLN A 186 -22.55 7.56 17.29
CA GLN A 186 -22.08 8.77 17.96
C GLN A 186 -21.78 9.91 16.99
N SER A 187 -21.39 9.60 15.76
CA SER A 187 -21.19 10.60 14.69
C SER A 187 -22.48 11.09 14.05
N GLY A 188 -23.66 10.67 14.55
CA GLY A 188 -24.95 11.11 14.09
C GLY A 188 -25.57 10.24 12.99
N LEU A 189 -24.97 9.12 12.62
CA LEU A 189 -25.57 8.16 11.71
C LEU A 189 -26.73 7.41 12.38
N ASP A 190 -27.76 7.08 11.60
CA ASP A 190 -28.81 6.19 12.08
C ASP A 190 -28.37 4.71 12.14
N ALA A 191 -29.19 3.84 12.72
CA ALA A 191 -28.86 2.43 12.88
C ALA A 191 -28.67 1.70 11.52
N ALA A 192 -29.39 2.11 10.47
CA ALA A 192 -29.28 1.50 9.15
C ALA A 192 -27.93 1.85 8.51
N ALA A 193 -27.51 3.12 8.60
CA ALA A 193 -26.21 3.58 8.13
C ALA A 193 -25.03 2.95 8.91
N ALA A 194 -25.15 2.86 10.25
CA ALA A 194 -24.15 2.20 11.09
C ALA A 194 -24.01 0.70 10.75
N ASN A 195 -25.12 0.01 10.50
CA ASN A 195 -25.11 -1.38 10.04
C ASN A 195 -24.48 -1.53 8.66
N ALA A 196 -24.80 -0.63 7.71
CA ALA A 196 -24.21 -0.66 6.37
C ALA A 196 -22.67 -0.47 6.40
N LEU A 197 -22.17 0.44 7.23
CA LEU A 197 -20.74 0.63 7.42
C LEU A 197 -20.09 -0.60 8.05
N THR A 198 -20.71 -1.18 9.08
CA THR A 198 -20.18 -2.37 9.76
C THR A 198 -20.21 -3.61 8.85
N ALA A 199 -21.16 -3.70 7.91
CA ALA A 199 -21.27 -4.80 6.96
C ALA A 199 -20.04 -4.94 6.04
N ILE A 200 -19.30 -3.86 5.79
CA ILE A 200 -18.04 -3.91 5.01
C ILE A 200 -17.06 -4.92 5.63
N LEU A 201 -17.04 -5.05 6.95
CA LEU A 201 -16.14 -5.98 7.66
C LEU A 201 -16.36 -7.44 7.27
N SER A 202 -17.52 -7.80 6.73
CA SER A 202 -17.81 -9.13 6.19
C SER A 202 -17.37 -9.32 4.74
N LEU A 203 -16.98 -8.24 4.05
CA LEU A 203 -16.58 -8.27 2.64
C LEU A 203 -15.08 -8.58 2.50
N HIS A 204 -14.69 -9.76 2.95
CA HIS A 204 -13.32 -10.27 2.82
C HIS A 204 -13.30 -11.75 2.46
N GLY A 205 -12.25 -12.21 1.79
CA GLY A 205 -12.04 -13.60 1.40
C GLY A 205 -11.64 -13.79 -0.07
N PRO A 206 -11.90 -14.97 -0.67
CA PRO A 206 -11.50 -15.23 -2.05
C PRO A 206 -12.07 -14.18 -3.01
N PHE A 207 -11.21 -13.63 -3.87
CA PHE A 207 -11.48 -12.42 -4.64
C PHE A 207 -12.85 -12.45 -5.36
N GLY A 208 -13.11 -13.47 -6.17
CA GLY A 208 -14.34 -13.55 -6.99
C GLY A 208 -15.61 -13.66 -6.14
N THR A 209 -15.56 -14.45 -5.06
CA THR A 209 -16.73 -14.64 -4.16
C THR A 209 -17.05 -13.34 -3.42
N THR A 210 -16.01 -12.67 -2.90
CA THR A 210 -16.15 -11.41 -2.17
C THR A 210 -16.61 -10.28 -3.09
N LEU A 211 -16.10 -10.24 -4.33
CA LEU A 211 -16.55 -9.27 -5.33
C LEU A 211 -18.04 -9.43 -5.66
N ALA A 212 -18.52 -10.67 -5.79
CA ALA A 212 -19.94 -10.95 -6.02
C ALA A 212 -20.80 -10.52 -4.82
N ALA A 213 -20.36 -10.80 -3.59
CA ALA A 213 -21.04 -10.37 -2.37
C ALA A 213 -21.10 -8.84 -2.26
N ALA A 214 -19.98 -8.15 -2.55
CA ALA A 214 -19.91 -6.69 -2.52
C ALA A 214 -20.88 -6.02 -3.50
N ARG A 215 -21.07 -6.60 -4.68
CA ARG A 215 -22.04 -6.10 -5.67
C ARG A 215 -23.47 -6.03 -5.15
N SER A 216 -23.88 -7.02 -4.35
CA SER A 216 -25.21 -7.04 -3.76
C SER A 216 -25.42 -6.00 -2.66
N GLN A 217 -24.33 -5.43 -2.13
CA GLN A 217 -24.34 -4.44 -1.05
C GLN A 217 -24.07 -3.00 -1.54
N CYS A 218 -23.87 -2.79 -2.85
CA CYS A 218 -23.63 -1.47 -3.42
C CYS A 218 -24.83 -0.55 -3.22
N GLN A 219 -24.61 0.64 -2.67
CA GLN A 219 -25.61 1.66 -2.41
C GLN A 219 -25.57 2.80 -3.43
N CYS A 220 -24.48 2.99 -4.17
CA CYS A 220 -24.31 4.06 -5.13
C CYS A 220 -23.51 3.62 -6.37
N GLU A 221 -23.51 4.46 -7.41
CA GLU A 221 -22.81 4.22 -8.67
C GLU A 221 -21.28 4.16 -8.46
N ALA A 222 -20.72 5.09 -7.69
CA ALA A 222 -19.28 5.13 -7.41
C ALA A 222 -18.75 3.84 -6.76
N GLN A 223 -19.54 3.16 -5.92
CA GLN A 223 -19.18 1.82 -5.43
C GLN A 223 -19.18 0.77 -6.55
N ARG A 224 -20.14 0.83 -7.47
CA ARG A 224 -20.17 -0.08 -8.63
C ARG A 224 -18.96 0.12 -9.53
N ASP A 225 -18.56 1.38 -9.76
CA ASP A 225 -17.39 1.72 -10.57
C ASP A 225 -16.11 1.16 -9.93
N ALA A 226 -15.93 1.30 -8.62
CA ALA A 226 -14.82 0.70 -7.89
C ALA A 226 -14.79 -0.84 -8.04
N LEU A 227 -15.95 -1.51 -7.99
CA LEU A 227 -16.02 -2.96 -8.21
C LEU A 227 -15.80 -3.35 -9.69
N LEU A 228 -16.12 -2.48 -10.65
CA LEU A 228 -15.79 -2.70 -12.06
C LEU A 228 -14.29 -2.59 -12.31
N GLU A 229 -13.58 -1.65 -11.66
CA GLU A 229 -12.11 -1.58 -11.72
C GLU A 229 -11.47 -2.85 -11.15
N LEU A 230 -11.94 -3.35 -10.00
CA LEU A 230 -11.47 -4.61 -9.42
C LEU A 230 -11.76 -5.82 -10.32
N GLN A 231 -12.91 -5.86 -10.99
CA GLN A 231 -13.21 -6.92 -11.97
C GLN A 231 -12.29 -6.84 -13.19
N SER A 232 -12.04 -5.63 -13.70
CA SER A 232 -11.10 -5.41 -14.80
C SER A 232 -9.70 -5.89 -14.44
N LEU A 233 -9.22 -5.55 -13.24
CA LEU A 233 -7.94 -6.03 -12.72
C LEU A 233 -7.87 -7.56 -12.70
N GLN A 234 -8.91 -8.23 -12.17
CA GLN A 234 -8.95 -9.69 -12.12
C GLN A 234 -8.90 -10.30 -13.53
N ASN A 235 -9.63 -9.72 -14.49
CA ASN A 235 -9.67 -10.19 -15.87
C ASN A 235 -8.29 -10.03 -16.55
N GLU A 236 -7.62 -8.88 -16.37
CA GLU A 236 -6.29 -8.61 -16.91
C GLU A 236 -5.19 -9.50 -16.32
N LEU A 237 -5.31 -9.84 -15.05
CA LEU A 237 -4.37 -10.74 -14.37
C LEU A 237 -4.58 -12.20 -14.76
N GLY A 238 -5.81 -12.61 -15.06
CA GLY A 238 -6.14 -13.99 -15.41
C GLY A 238 -5.64 -14.98 -14.34
N ASP A 239 -4.88 -15.98 -14.77
CA ASP A 239 -4.33 -17.01 -13.88
C ASP A 239 -3.31 -16.46 -12.86
N ALA A 240 -2.61 -15.38 -13.16
CA ALA A 240 -1.68 -14.75 -12.24
C ALA A 240 -2.38 -14.20 -10.98
N GLY A 241 -3.65 -13.80 -11.11
CA GLY A 241 -4.47 -13.32 -9.99
C GLY A 241 -5.10 -14.43 -9.13
N ARG A 242 -4.85 -15.72 -9.45
CA ARG A 242 -5.36 -16.82 -8.62
C ARG A 242 -4.77 -16.78 -7.22
N GLY A 243 -5.61 -16.88 -6.19
CA GLY A 243 -5.18 -16.84 -4.79
C GLY A 243 -5.14 -15.45 -4.17
N MET A 244 -5.38 -14.38 -4.95
CA MET A 244 -5.61 -13.07 -4.35
C MET A 244 -6.86 -13.11 -3.46
N GLN A 245 -6.81 -12.34 -2.39
CA GLN A 245 -7.94 -12.07 -1.51
C GLN A 245 -8.46 -10.66 -1.77
N LEU A 246 -9.76 -10.47 -1.68
CA LEU A 246 -10.37 -9.15 -1.65
C LEU A 246 -10.76 -8.84 -0.21
N ASP A 247 -10.37 -7.68 0.31
CA ASP A 247 -10.77 -7.21 1.64
C ASP A 247 -11.16 -5.74 1.57
N LEU A 248 -12.45 -5.46 1.48
CA LEU A 248 -12.96 -4.10 1.37
C LEU A 248 -12.91 -3.32 2.70
N SER A 249 -12.53 -3.97 3.80
CA SER A 249 -12.21 -3.29 5.07
C SER A 249 -10.75 -2.81 5.15
N LEU A 250 -9.89 -3.21 4.21
CA LEU A 250 -8.52 -2.74 4.12
C LEU A 250 -8.52 -1.26 3.73
N ALA A 251 -8.74 -0.41 4.71
CA ALA A 251 -8.70 1.03 4.55
C ALA A 251 -7.24 1.48 4.60
N GLY A 252 -6.72 1.94 3.46
CA GLY A 252 -5.43 2.63 3.40
C GLY A 252 -5.51 4.02 4.02
N ASP A 253 -4.42 4.76 3.94
CA ASP A 253 -4.43 6.19 4.21
C ASP A 253 -5.21 6.89 3.08
N MET A 254 -6.41 7.40 3.39
CA MET A 254 -7.28 8.07 2.41
C MET A 254 -6.68 9.35 1.82
N GLU A 255 -5.77 9.98 2.54
CA GLU A 255 -5.11 11.18 2.02
C GLU A 255 -4.03 10.80 1.00
N TYR A 256 -3.50 9.60 1.12
CA TYR A 256 -2.47 9.07 0.23
C TYR A 256 -3.05 8.30 -0.95
N TYR A 257 -3.92 7.32 -0.70
CA TYR A 257 -4.47 6.44 -1.73
C TYR A 257 -5.89 6.83 -2.15
N ASN A 258 -6.15 6.83 -3.45
CA ASN A 258 -7.46 7.24 -4.02
C ASN A 258 -8.13 6.18 -4.91
N GLY A 259 -7.57 5.00 -5.05
CA GLY A 259 -8.08 3.91 -5.87
C GLY A 259 -7.72 2.54 -5.30
N LEU A 260 -7.16 1.68 -6.15
CA LEU A 260 -6.65 0.37 -5.79
C LEU A 260 -5.62 0.47 -4.65
N VAL A 261 -5.74 -0.39 -3.64
CA VAL A 261 -4.73 -0.60 -2.59
C VAL A 261 -4.52 -2.08 -2.37
N PHE A 262 -3.31 -2.47 -1.97
CA PHE A 262 -3.00 -3.87 -1.72
C PHE A 262 -1.90 -4.04 -0.68
N SER A 263 -1.95 -5.18 0.01
CA SER A 263 -0.96 -5.58 1.00
C SER A 263 -0.57 -7.03 0.81
N GLY A 264 0.73 -7.29 0.83
CA GLY A 264 1.29 -8.64 0.70
C GLY A 264 1.75 -9.17 2.05
N TYR A 265 1.38 -10.40 2.35
CA TYR A 265 1.73 -11.11 3.57
C TYR A 265 2.46 -12.39 3.25
N VAL A 266 3.35 -12.80 4.14
CA VAL A 266 4.09 -14.07 4.05
C VAL A 266 3.93 -14.88 5.33
N ALA A 267 3.92 -16.19 5.22
CA ALA A 267 3.84 -17.06 6.39
C ALA A 267 5.05 -16.83 7.31
N GLY A 268 4.79 -16.71 8.60
CA GLY A 268 5.83 -16.50 9.62
C GLY A 268 6.16 -15.03 9.92
N VAL A 269 5.64 -14.07 9.14
CA VAL A 269 5.79 -12.62 9.43
C VAL A 269 4.45 -12.03 9.79
N PRO A 270 4.29 -11.42 10.99
CA PRO A 270 2.98 -10.97 11.49
C PRO A 270 2.50 -9.66 10.85
N ARG A 271 3.31 -9.05 10.00
CA ARG A 271 3.03 -7.77 9.33
C ARG A 271 3.06 -7.93 7.82
N ALA A 272 2.41 -6.99 7.12
CA ALA A 272 2.54 -6.91 5.67
C ALA A 272 4.00 -6.64 5.29
N VAL A 273 4.56 -7.49 4.43
CA VAL A 273 5.91 -7.34 3.87
C VAL A 273 5.92 -6.48 2.61
N LEU A 274 4.76 -6.29 1.98
CA LEU A 274 4.58 -5.47 0.79
C LEU A 274 3.33 -4.62 0.96
N LYS A 275 3.41 -3.34 0.61
CA LYS A 275 2.26 -2.43 0.56
C LYS A 275 2.32 -1.56 -0.67
N GLY A 276 1.17 -1.35 -1.30
CA GLY A 276 1.06 -0.52 -2.48
C GLY A 276 -0.34 -0.02 -2.74
N GLY A 277 -0.46 0.82 -3.77
CA GLY A 277 -1.74 1.35 -4.18
C GLY A 277 -1.63 2.54 -5.13
N ARG A 278 -2.79 3.03 -5.57
CA ARG A 278 -2.94 4.16 -6.47
C ARG A 278 -2.94 5.47 -5.69
N TYR A 279 -2.08 6.41 -6.09
CA TYR A 279 -1.85 7.68 -5.38
C TYR A 279 -1.82 8.90 -6.33
N ASP A 280 -2.82 9.02 -7.18
CA ASP A 280 -2.91 10.09 -8.19
C ASP A 280 -2.86 11.49 -7.58
N LEU A 281 -3.46 11.68 -6.38
CA LEU A 281 -3.49 12.98 -5.70
C LEU A 281 -2.07 13.51 -5.39
N LEU A 282 -1.15 12.63 -5.04
CA LEU A 282 0.26 13.00 -4.85
C LEU A 282 0.94 13.32 -6.18
N ALA A 283 0.76 12.49 -7.21
CA ALA A 283 1.38 12.70 -8.51
C ALA A 283 0.93 14.02 -9.14
N GLN A 284 -0.34 14.38 -9.00
CA GLN A 284 -0.92 15.62 -9.52
C GLN A 284 -0.41 16.89 -8.85
N ARG A 285 0.22 16.80 -7.68
CA ARG A 285 0.93 17.91 -7.04
C ARG A 285 2.11 18.39 -7.89
N PHE A 286 2.72 17.48 -8.65
CA PHE A 286 3.90 17.77 -9.45
C PHE A 286 3.62 17.78 -10.95
N THR A 287 2.69 16.94 -11.42
CA THR A 287 2.32 16.86 -12.84
C THR A 287 0.81 16.79 -12.97
N PRO A 288 0.13 17.89 -13.40
CA PRO A 288 -1.32 17.91 -13.56
C PRO A 288 -1.82 16.78 -14.46
N GLY A 289 -2.86 16.07 -14.00
CA GLY A 289 -3.47 14.97 -14.73
C GLY A 289 -2.69 13.64 -14.70
N ALA A 290 -1.52 13.58 -14.05
CA ALA A 290 -0.81 12.32 -13.88
C ALA A 290 -1.55 11.40 -12.90
N CYS A 291 -1.58 10.11 -13.25
CA CYS A 291 -1.95 9.03 -12.36
C CYS A 291 -0.68 8.36 -11.82
N ALA A 292 -0.78 7.65 -10.70
CA ALA A 292 0.37 6.94 -10.14
C ALA A 292 -0.05 5.70 -9.35
N LEU A 293 0.72 4.65 -9.51
CA LEU A 293 0.54 3.38 -8.81
C LEU A 293 1.91 2.76 -8.55
N GLY A 294 2.13 2.26 -7.34
CA GLY A 294 3.38 1.62 -6.98
C GLY A 294 3.26 0.80 -5.70
N PHE A 295 4.35 0.19 -5.29
CA PHE A 295 4.45 -0.51 -4.03
C PHE A 295 5.86 -0.50 -3.47
N ALA A 296 5.96 -0.73 -2.16
CA ALA A 296 7.19 -1.00 -1.44
C ALA A 296 7.16 -2.38 -0.79
N LEU A 297 8.24 -3.13 -0.92
CA LEU A 297 8.53 -4.37 -0.18
C LEU A 297 9.54 -4.02 0.92
N TYR A 298 9.21 -4.39 2.16
CA TYR A 298 10.01 -4.09 3.36
C TYR A 298 11.05 -5.17 3.59
N LEU A 299 12.29 -4.87 3.26
CA LEU A 299 13.39 -5.83 3.33
C LEU A 299 13.70 -6.27 4.78
N ASP A 300 13.54 -5.37 5.75
CA ASP A 300 13.75 -5.67 7.17
C ASP A 300 12.75 -6.73 7.69
N GLU A 301 11.54 -6.74 7.16
CA GLU A 301 10.56 -7.77 7.52
C GLU A 301 10.94 -9.14 6.93
N LEU A 302 11.65 -9.18 5.80
CA LEU A 302 12.14 -10.43 5.19
C LEU A 302 13.27 -11.08 5.98
N GLU A 303 14.09 -10.30 6.71
CA GLU A 303 15.13 -10.85 7.57
C GLU A 303 14.54 -11.75 8.68
N ARG A 304 13.27 -11.53 9.05
CA ARG A 304 12.55 -12.36 10.02
C ARG A 304 12.28 -13.78 9.50
N LEU A 305 12.28 -14.00 8.18
CA LEU A 305 12.14 -15.33 7.58
C LEU A 305 13.33 -16.25 7.89
N SER A 306 14.48 -15.68 8.25
CA SER A 306 15.69 -16.42 8.63
C SER A 306 15.68 -16.90 10.09
N ALA A 307 14.84 -16.31 10.95
CA ALA A 307 14.75 -16.70 12.34
C ALA A 307 14.01 -18.05 12.44
N PRO A 308 14.54 -19.05 13.19
CA PRO A 308 13.80 -20.28 13.43
C PRO A 308 12.47 -19.92 14.10
N LEU A 309 11.37 -20.44 13.55
CA LEU A 309 10.04 -20.26 14.15
C LEU A 309 10.09 -20.70 15.62
N PRO A 310 9.58 -19.90 16.58
CA PRO A 310 9.50 -20.35 17.96
C PRO A 310 8.71 -21.67 18.00
N PRO A 311 9.12 -22.65 18.81
CA PRO A 311 8.42 -23.93 18.88
C PRO A 311 6.96 -23.68 19.24
N VAL A 312 6.05 -24.25 18.44
CA VAL A 312 4.62 -24.23 18.71
C VAL A 312 4.42 -24.84 20.08
N GLN A 313 4.04 -24.04 21.07
CA GLN A 313 3.63 -24.56 22.38
C GLN A 313 2.35 -25.36 22.12
N GLN A 314 2.48 -26.69 22.09
CA GLN A 314 1.34 -27.57 22.19
C GLN A 314 0.66 -27.25 23.53
N GLN A 315 -0.47 -26.58 23.51
CA GLN A 315 -1.34 -26.47 24.68
C GLN A 315 -1.79 -27.88 24.98
N GLY A 316 -1.19 -28.44 26.04
CA GLY A 316 -1.61 -29.72 26.58
C GLY A 316 -3.07 -29.63 27.00
N THR A 317 -3.89 -30.47 26.40
CA THR A 317 -5.21 -30.79 26.91
C THR A 317 -5.03 -31.52 28.25
N GLU A 318 -5.32 -30.86 29.33
CA GLU A 318 -5.80 -31.48 30.57
C GLU A 318 -7.29 -31.22 30.77
#